data_3963f48e4f302ae18f75ac2753959b6f
#
_entry.id   3963f48e4f302ae18f75ac2753959b6f
#
_cell.length_a   1.000
_cell.length_b   1.000
_cell.length_c   1.000
_cell.angle_alpha   90.00
_cell.angle_beta   90.00
_cell.angle_gamma   90.00
#
_symmetry.space_group_name_H-M   'P 1'
#
loop_
_entity.id
_entity.type
_entity.pdbx_description
1 polymer ?
#
loop_
_entity_poly.entity_id
_entity_poly.type
_entity_poly.pdbx_seq_one_letter_code
_entity_poly.pdbx_strand_id
1 'polypeptide(L)'
;MLYIQYIELKNKYIAAQKEYDSIINEKENLFRATQPKGTDFSKEKVVGGISSNLFDNYLVESELKGIDKRLEIARSILEARKVLFQLKEEELKLSKDVYDRVYVYKELYKLQVYKVAGLVGYSEPQIYRILRKIKKNIRLIENDSN
;
A
#
# COMPACT_ATOMS: atom_id res chain seq x y z
N MET A 1 -20.07 -4.32 -12.01
CA MET A 1 -19.17 -5.33 -11.45
C MET A 1 -18.38 -4.71 -10.30
N LEU A 2 -18.68 -5.14 -9.08
CA LEU A 2 -18.06 -4.58 -7.87
C LEU A 2 -16.59 -4.96 -7.74
N TYR A 3 -16.18 -6.11 -8.27
CA TYR A 3 -14.77 -6.55 -8.18
C TYR A 3 -13.79 -5.56 -8.84
N ILE A 4 -14.21 -4.86 -9.90
CA ILE A 4 -13.39 -3.83 -10.55
C ILE A 4 -13.14 -2.66 -9.59
N GLN A 5 -14.19 -2.16 -8.97
CA GLN A 5 -14.10 -1.07 -7.98
C GLN A 5 -13.26 -1.50 -6.76
N TYR A 6 -13.43 -2.75 -6.33
CA TYR A 6 -12.63 -3.33 -5.25
C TYR A 6 -11.14 -3.33 -5.59
N ILE A 7 -10.78 -3.78 -6.79
CA ILE A 7 -9.38 -3.81 -7.24
C ILE A 7 -8.79 -2.40 -7.30
N GLU A 8 -9.54 -1.44 -7.83
CA GLU A 8 -9.12 -0.04 -7.89
C GLU A 8 -8.86 0.54 -6.49
N LEU A 9 -9.77 0.29 -5.55
CA LEU A 9 -9.61 0.74 -4.16
C LEU A 9 -8.45 0.02 -3.45
N LYS A 10 -8.27 -1.26 -3.71
CA LYS A 10 -7.14 -2.03 -3.20
C LYS A 10 -5.80 -1.49 -3.72
N ASN A 11 -5.72 -1.17 -5.01
CA ASN A 11 -4.52 -0.60 -5.60
C ASN A 11 -4.20 0.78 -5.01
N LYS A 12 -5.20 1.61 -4.77
CA LYS A 12 -5.04 2.90 -4.09
C LYS A 12 -4.55 2.73 -2.65
N TYR A 13 -5.05 1.73 -1.94
CA TYR A 13 -4.58 1.39 -0.60
C TYR A 13 -3.12 0.94 -0.62
N ILE A 14 -2.74 0.05 -1.54
CA ILE A 14 -1.37 -0.43 -1.69
C ILE A 14 -0.42 0.74 -2.03
N ALA A 15 -0.83 1.65 -2.91
CA ALA A 15 -0.05 2.84 -3.25
C ALA A 15 0.15 3.75 -2.03
N ALA A 16 -0.90 3.95 -1.22
CA ALA A 16 -0.82 4.73 0.02
C ALA A 16 0.10 4.06 1.05
N GLN A 17 0.09 2.73 1.13
CA GLN A 17 0.99 1.97 2.01
C GLN A 17 2.45 2.15 1.59
N LYS A 18 2.74 2.07 0.30
CA LYS A 18 4.09 2.29 -0.23
C LYS A 18 4.58 3.71 0.02
N GLU A 19 3.72 4.70 -0.15
CA GLU A 19 4.03 6.11 0.15
C GLU A 19 4.37 6.29 1.62
N TYR A 20 3.55 5.73 2.51
CA TYR A 20 3.78 5.78 3.95
C TYR A 20 5.12 5.12 4.33
N ASP A 21 5.38 3.93 3.81
CA ASP A 21 6.63 3.19 4.07
C ASP A 21 7.85 3.95 3.54
N SER A 22 7.73 4.60 2.38
CA SER A 22 8.78 5.43 1.80
C SER A 22 9.13 6.62 2.70
N ILE A 23 8.13 7.27 3.29
CA ILE A 23 8.36 8.39 4.20
C ILE A 23 9.00 7.91 5.52
N ILE A 24 8.59 6.75 6.03
CA ILE A 24 9.22 6.12 7.20
C ILE A 24 10.70 5.86 6.92
N ASN A 25 11.04 5.29 5.77
CA ASN A 25 12.43 5.03 5.39
C ASN A 25 13.23 6.32 5.26
N GLU A 26 12.65 7.37 4.71
CA GLU A 26 13.26 8.69 4.62
C GLU A 26 13.58 9.25 6.01
N LYS A 27 12.64 9.12 6.94
CA LYS A 27 12.84 9.53 8.35
C LYS A 27 13.95 8.72 9.03
N GLU A 28 13.96 7.41 8.86
CA GLU A 28 14.99 6.53 9.43
C GLU A 28 16.38 6.86 8.86
N ASN A 29 16.48 7.10 7.56
CA ASN A 29 17.73 7.48 6.92
C ASN A 29 18.25 8.82 7.41
N LEU A 30 17.37 9.80 7.59
CA LEU A 30 17.72 11.09 8.16
C LEU A 30 18.21 10.94 9.61
N PHE A 31 17.50 10.13 10.40
CA PHE A 31 17.88 9.85 11.79
C PHE A 31 19.26 9.17 11.87
N ARG A 32 19.54 8.19 11.01
CA ARG A 32 20.84 7.52 10.94
C ARG A 32 21.96 8.47 10.53
N ALA A 33 21.68 9.38 9.60
CA ALA A 33 22.67 10.37 9.15
C ALA A 33 23.06 11.36 10.25
N THR A 34 22.19 11.57 11.26
CA THR A 34 22.42 12.47 12.39
C THR A 34 23.07 11.80 13.58
N GLN A 35 23.09 10.46 13.64
CA GLN A 35 23.79 9.74 14.70
C GLN A 35 25.30 9.84 14.52
N PRO A 36 26.04 10.08 15.59
CA PRO A 36 27.51 10.06 15.54
C PRO A 36 27.95 8.67 15.05
N LYS A 37 28.54 8.64 13.86
CA LYS A 37 29.19 7.44 13.36
C LYS A 37 30.30 7.04 14.29
N GLY A 38 30.17 5.87 14.89
CA GLY A 38 31.17 5.18 15.69
C GLY A 38 32.16 6.09 16.37
N THR A 39 32.07 6.20 17.64
CA THR A 39 32.94 7.01 18.46
C THR A 39 34.41 6.69 18.18
N ASP A 40 34.96 7.39 17.20
CA ASP A 40 36.41 7.46 17.06
C ASP A 40 36.89 8.53 18.05
N PHE A 41 37.12 8.10 19.27
CA PHE A 41 37.62 8.97 20.34
C PHE A 41 39.05 9.45 20.10
N SER A 42 39.72 8.98 19.06
CA SER A 42 41.09 9.35 18.71
C SER A 42 41.19 10.70 17.99
N LYS A 43 40.09 11.25 17.50
CA LYS A 43 40.11 12.58 16.91
C LYS A 43 39.73 13.65 17.92
N GLU A 44 40.68 14.52 18.20
CA GLU A 44 40.43 15.71 19.01
C GLU A 44 39.30 16.53 18.37
N LYS A 45 38.27 16.82 19.16
CA LYS A 45 37.20 17.71 18.73
C LYS A 45 37.77 19.11 18.51
N VAL A 46 37.77 19.57 17.28
CA VAL A 46 38.11 20.95 16.93
C VAL A 46 37.05 21.86 17.54
N VAL A 47 37.52 22.75 18.41
CA VAL A 47 36.66 23.66 19.21
C VAL A 47 35.78 24.59 18.32
N GLY A 48 36.13 24.79 17.04
CA GLY A 48 35.36 25.59 16.11
C GLY A 48 34.09 24.92 15.52
N GLY A 49 33.83 23.65 15.88
CA GLY A 49 32.68 22.90 15.32
C GLY A 49 31.35 23.09 16.07
N ILE A 50 31.32 23.81 17.18
CA ILE A 50 30.14 23.92 18.04
C ILE A 50 28.99 24.70 17.34
N SER A 51 29.33 25.80 16.66
CA SER A 51 28.35 26.63 15.97
C SER A 51 27.74 25.94 14.71
N SER A 52 28.56 25.18 13.98
CA SER A 52 28.09 24.40 12.84
C SER A 52 27.20 23.23 13.26
N ASN A 53 27.51 22.58 14.39
CA ASN A 53 26.68 21.51 14.94
C ASN A 53 25.29 21.98 15.38
N LEU A 54 25.20 23.19 15.98
CA LEU A 54 23.91 23.79 16.36
C LEU A 54 23.05 24.14 15.13
N PHE A 55 23.68 24.66 14.10
CA PHE A 55 22.99 24.97 12.84
C PHE A 55 22.50 23.68 12.14
N ASP A 56 23.35 22.67 12.05
CA ASP A 56 23.01 21.37 11.49
C ASP A 56 21.87 20.70 12.27
N ASN A 57 21.90 20.76 13.60
CA ASN A 57 20.83 20.24 14.45
C ASN A 57 19.52 20.98 14.22
N TYR A 58 19.55 22.29 14.03
CA TYR A 58 18.36 23.08 13.72
C TYR A 58 17.75 22.68 12.38
N LEU A 59 18.58 22.51 11.33
CA LEU A 59 18.14 22.06 10.02
C LEU A 59 17.52 20.66 10.10
N VAL A 60 18.16 19.74 10.80
CA VAL A 60 17.67 18.38 11.02
C VAL A 60 16.33 18.38 11.74
N GLU A 61 16.19 19.15 12.81
CA GLU A 61 14.91 19.28 13.52
C GLU A 61 13.80 19.84 12.62
N SER A 62 14.13 20.83 11.78
CA SER A 62 13.19 21.40 10.82
C SER A 62 12.74 20.37 9.78
N GLU A 63 13.68 19.58 9.26
CA GLU A 63 13.39 18.49 8.31
C GLU A 63 12.56 17.39 8.96
N LEU A 64 12.90 16.98 10.21
CA LEU A 64 12.13 15.99 10.95
C LEU A 64 10.69 16.44 11.20
N LYS A 65 10.46 17.70 11.54
CA LYS A 65 9.12 18.25 11.70
C LYS A 65 8.32 18.20 10.38
N GLY A 66 8.99 18.51 9.28
CA GLY A 66 8.38 18.40 7.94
C GLY A 66 8.01 16.97 7.59
N ILE A 67 8.88 16.01 7.86
CA ILE A 67 8.64 14.58 7.67
C ILE A 67 7.50 14.09 8.57
N ASP A 68 7.47 14.49 9.83
CA ASP A 68 6.41 14.11 10.78
C ASP A 68 5.04 14.59 10.31
N LYS A 69 4.94 15.79 9.76
CA LYS A 69 3.70 16.29 9.13
C LYS A 69 3.30 15.46 7.92
N ARG A 70 4.24 15.12 7.06
CA ARG A 70 4.01 14.26 5.89
C ARG A 70 3.55 12.87 6.33
N LEU A 71 4.14 12.30 7.38
CA LEU A 71 3.74 11.01 7.94
C LEU A 71 2.31 11.04 8.48
N GLU A 72 1.93 12.10 9.18
CA GLU A 72 0.58 12.26 9.72
C GLU A 72 -0.45 12.31 8.60
N ILE A 73 -0.19 13.09 7.55
CA ILE A 73 -1.06 13.16 6.36
C ILE A 73 -1.12 11.80 5.66
N ALA A 74 0.02 11.16 5.43
CA ALA A 74 0.08 9.85 4.78
C ALA A 74 -0.66 8.78 5.58
N ARG A 75 -0.55 8.80 6.91
CA ARG A 75 -1.30 7.90 7.79
C ARG A 75 -2.79 8.10 7.66
N SER A 76 -3.26 9.33 7.67
CA SER A 76 -4.69 9.66 7.53
C SER A 76 -5.24 9.16 6.19
N ILE A 77 -4.50 9.36 5.11
CA ILE A 77 -4.88 8.88 3.77
C ILE A 77 -4.91 7.35 3.75
N LEU A 78 -3.90 6.71 4.33
CA LEU A 78 -3.80 5.25 4.41
C LEU A 78 -5.00 4.64 5.16
N GLU A 79 -5.35 5.19 6.31
CA GLU A 79 -6.48 4.73 7.12
C GLU A 79 -7.82 4.93 6.39
N ALA A 80 -8.01 6.08 5.74
CA ALA A 80 -9.21 6.35 4.96
C ALA A 80 -9.36 5.35 3.79
N ARG A 81 -8.29 5.11 3.06
CA ARG A 81 -8.29 4.15 1.93
C ARG A 81 -8.48 2.72 2.39
N LYS A 82 -7.93 2.36 3.55
CA LYS A 82 -8.13 1.04 4.17
C LYS A 82 -9.60 0.80 4.48
N VAL A 83 -10.26 1.77 5.09
CA VAL A 83 -11.69 1.69 5.42
C VAL A 83 -12.53 1.54 4.15
N LEU A 84 -12.29 2.36 3.14
CA LEU A 84 -13.01 2.27 1.86
C LEU A 84 -12.82 0.92 1.17
N PHE A 85 -11.61 0.41 1.16
CA PHE A 85 -11.27 -0.89 0.61
C PHE A 85 -11.99 -2.02 1.36
N GLN A 86 -11.98 -2.00 2.68
CA GLN A 86 -12.65 -3.02 3.51
C GLN A 86 -14.17 -2.99 3.35
N LEU A 87 -14.77 -1.81 3.29
CA LEU A 87 -16.21 -1.68 3.03
C LEU A 87 -16.59 -2.23 1.66
N LYS A 88 -15.77 -1.97 0.65
CA LYS A 88 -16.00 -2.52 -0.69
C LYS A 88 -15.85 -4.04 -0.72
N GLU A 89 -14.92 -4.60 0.05
CA GLU A 89 -14.75 -6.05 0.19
C GLU A 89 -16.02 -6.70 0.76
N GLU A 90 -16.60 -6.12 1.80
CA GLU A 90 -17.84 -6.64 2.39
C GLU A 90 -19.02 -6.54 1.39
N GLU A 91 -19.12 -5.43 0.68
CA GLU A 91 -20.13 -5.26 -0.38
C GLU A 91 -19.95 -6.31 -1.50
N LEU A 92 -18.70 -6.54 -1.91
CA LEU A 92 -18.36 -7.52 -2.94
C LEU A 92 -18.73 -8.93 -2.52
N LYS A 93 -18.48 -9.32 -1.28
CA LYS A 93 -18.83 -10.64 -0.74
C LYS A 93 -20.35 -10.89 -0.74
N LEU A 94 -21.14 -9.83 -0.64
CA LEU A 94 -22.60 -9.91 -0.67
C LEU A 94 -23.19 -9.80 -2.08
N SER A 95 -22.38 -9.53 -3.09
CA SER A 95 -22.84 -9.38 -4.47
C SER A 95 -23.45 -10.66 -5.01
N LYS A 96 -24.53 -10.51 -5.77
CA LYS A 96 -25.21 -11.61 -6.49
C LYS A 96 -24.73 -11.74 -7.93
N ASP A 97 -23.92 -10.80 -8.42
CA ASP A 97 -23.38 -10.84 -9.77
C ASP A 97 -22.44 -12.04 -9.93
N VAL A 98 -22.59 -12.76 -11.04
CA VAL A 98 -21.81 -13.97 -11.31
C VAL A 98 -20.31 -13.70 -11.37
N TYR A 99 -19.89 -12.60 -11.99
CA TYR A 99 -18.46 -12.23 -12.08
C TYR A 99 -17.88 -11.92 -10.71
N ASP A 100 -18.62 -11.18 -9.90
CA ASP A 100 -18.20 -10.86 -8.53
C ASP A 100 -18.09 -12.13 -7.68
N ARG A 101 -19.06 -13.02 -7.77
CA ARG A 101 -19.03 -14.29 -7.03
C ARG A 101 -17.85 -15.17 -7.43
N VAL A 102 -17.60 -15.32 -8.72
CA VAL A 102 -16.44 -16.07 -9.22
C VAL A 102 -15.15 -15.44 -8.75
N TYR A 103 -15.03 -14.13 -8.80
CA TYR A 103 -13.87 -13.41 -8.31
C TYR A 103 -13.65 -13.68 -6.82
N VAL A 104 -14.68 -13.54 -5.99
CA VAL A 104 -14.60 -13.77 -4.54
C VAL A 104 -14.13 -15.19 -4.24
N TYR A 105 -14.77 -16.19 -4.83
CA TYR A 105 -14.43 -17.58 -4.57
C TYR A 105 -13.03 -17.95 -5.07
N LYS A 106 -12.64 -17.45 -6.22
CA LYS A 106 -11.34 -17.78 -6.82
C LYS A 106 -10.19 -16.97 -6.22
N GLU A 107 -10.34 -15.66 -6.09
CA GLU A 107 -9.25 -14.76 -5.70
C GLU A 107 -9.19 -14.49 -4.20
N LEU A 108 -10.33 -14.32 -3.55
CA LEU A 108 -10.35 -14.07 -2.10
C LEU A 108 -10.30 -15.36 -1.28
N TYR A 109 -11.10 -16.34 -1.64
CA TYR A 109 -11.15 -17.62 -0.90
C TYR A 109 -10.22 -18.68 -1.45
N LYS A 110 -9.56 -18.43 -2.59
CA LYS A 110 -8.57 -19.35 -3.19
C LYS A 110 -9.09 -20.76 -3.46
N LEU A 111 -10.38 -20.87 -3.81
CA LEU A 111 -11.00 -22.15 -4.12
C LEU A 111 -10.60 -22.66 -5.49
N GLN A 112 -10.62 -23.97 -5.65
CA GLN A 112 -10.38 -24.61 -6.94
C GLN A 112 -11.59 -24.45 -7.87
N VAL A 113 -11.34 -24.45 -9.18
CA VAL A 113 -12.36 -24.17 -10.20
C VAL A 113 -13.58 -25.09 -10.08
N TYR A 114 -13.38 -26.37 -9.77
CA TYR A 114 -14.51 -27.31 -9.63
C TYR A 114 -15.42 -26.94 -8.45
N LYS A 115 -14.85 -26.41 -7.35
CA LYS A 115 -15.62 -25.93 -6.20
C LYS A 115 -16.38 -24.65 -6.53
N VAL A 116 -15.75 -23.74 -7.24
CA VAL A 116 -16.38 -22.50 -7.70
C VAL A 116 -17.57 -22.83 -8.63
N ALA A 117 -17.38 -23.75 -9.56
CA ALA A 117 -18.44 -24.22 -10.47
C ALA A 117 -19.64 -24.76 -9.71
N GLY A 118 -19.39 -25.59 -8.68
CA GLY A 118 -20.47 -26.13 -7.84
C GLY A 118 -21.21 -25.06 -7.05
N LEU A 119 -20.49 -24.08 -6.50
CA LEU A 119 -21.07 -23.00 -5.69
C LEU A 119 -21.88 -21.99 -6.53
N VAL A 120 -21.42 -21.70 -7.73
CA VAL A 120 -22.08 -20.74 -8.64
C VAL A 120 -23.19 -21.40 -9.47
N GLY A 121 -23.12 -22.72 -9.63
CA GLY A 121 -24.08 -23.48 -10.46
C GLY A 121 -23.78 -23.43 -11.94
N TYR A 122 -22.51 -23.27 -12.31
CA TYR A 122 -22.03 -23.22 -13.69
C TYR A 122 -21.08 -24.40 -13.96
N SER A 123 -20.88 -24.72 -15.24
CA SER A 123 -19.89 -25.72 -15.63
C SER A 123 -18.46 -25.16 -15.51
N GLU A 124 -17.48 -26.03 -15.36
CA GLU A 124 -16.07 -25.61 -15.31
C GLU A 124 -15.64 -24.80 -16.55
N PRO A 125 -15.98 -25.19 -17.79
CA PRO A 125 -15.68 -24.37 -18.97
C PRO A 125 -16.26 -22.96 -18.91
N GLN A 126 -17.46 -22.80 -18.36
CA GLN A 126 -18.08 -21.49 -18.18
C GLN A 126 -17.32 -20.65 -17.16
N ILE A 127 -16.87 -21.27 -16.06
CA ILE A 127 -16.04 -20.60 -15.04
C ILE A 127 -14.72 -20.15 -15.66
N TYR A 128 -14.06 -20.96 -16.48
CA TYR A 128 -12.82 -20.55 -17.16
C TYR A 128 -13.04 -19.37 -18.10
N ARG A 129 -14.17 -19.31 -18.79
CA ARG A 129 -14.54 -18.15 -19.64
C ARG A 129 -14.69 -16.88 -18.81
N ILE A 130 -15.35 -16.98 -17.67
CA ILE A 130 -15.54 -15.87 -16.73
C ILE A 130 -14.18 -15.41 -16.20
N LEU A 131 -13.32 -16.32 -15.78
CA LEU A 131 -11.98 -16.02 -15.29
C LEU A 131 -11.11 -15.31 -16.34
N ARG A 132 -11.21 -15.70 -17.61
CA ARG A 132 -10.50 -15.01 -18.70
C ARG A 132 -10.98 -13.57 -18.86
N LYS A 133 -12.29 -13.32 -18.77
CA LYS A 133 -12.84 -11.96 -18.78
C LYS A 133 -12.38 -11.14 -17.60
N ILE A 134 -12.38 -11.71 -16.40
CA ILE A 134 -11.88 -11.07 -15.19
C ILE A 134 -10.41 -10.69 -15.37
N LYS A 135 -9.56 -11.60 -15.82
CA LYS A 135 -8.15 -11.33 -16.12
C LYS A 135 -7.95 -10.20 -17.12
N LYS A 136 -8.76 -10.20 -18.19
CA LYS A 136 -8.70 -9.12 -19.19
C LYS A 136 -9.04 -7.77 -18.59
N ASN A 137 -10.08 -7.70 -17.78
CA ASN A 137 -10.49 -6.47 -17.11
C ASN A 137 -9.43 -5.98 -16.11
N ILE A 138 -8.81 -6.88 -15.36
CA ILE A 138 -7.71 -6.55 -14.43
C ILE A 138 -6.53 -5.95 -15.19
N ARG A 139 -6.13 -6.53 -16.32
CA ARG A 139 -5.05 -5.99 -17.16
C ARG A 139 -5.36 -4.59 -17.67
N LEU A 140 -6.61 -4.32 -18.04
CA LEU A 140 -7.02 -2.99 -18.48
C LEU A 140 -6.88 -1.96 -17.35
N ILE A 141 -7.26 -2.32 -16.13
CA ILE A 141 -7.10 -1.46 -14.94
C ILE A 141 -5.62 -1.18 -14.68
N GLU A 142 -4.77 -2.19 -14.76
CA GLU A 142 -3.33 -2.05 -14.54
C GLU A 142 -2.67 -1.15 -15.60
N ASN A 143 -3.09 -1.25 -16.85
CA ASN A 143 -2.58 -0.42 -17.94
C ASN A 143 -3.03 1.04 -17.82
N ASP A 144 -4.25 1.29 -17.36
CA ASP A 144 -4.76 2.64 -17.14
C ASP A 144 -4.09 3.33 -15.94
N SER A 145 -3.50 2.56 -15.03
CA SER A 145 -2.79 3.08 -13.85
C SER A 145 -1.35 3.48 -14.13
N ASN A 146 -0.81 3.11 -15.29
CA ASN A 146 0.50 3.48 -15.77
C ASN A 146 0.40 4.61 -16.80
#